data_fb5c81f3bdb21fa44fe5a70e1b5332a8
#
_entry.id   fb5c81f3bdb21fa44fe5a70e1b5332a8
#
_cell.length_a   1.000
_cell.length_b   1.000
_cell.length_c   1.000
_cell.angle_alpha   90.00
_cell.angle_beta   90.00
_cell.angle_gamma   90.00
#
_symmetry.space_group_name_H-M   'P 1'
#
loop_
_entity.id
_entity.type
_entity.pdbx_description
1 polymer ?
#
loop_
_entity_poly.entity_id
_entity_poly.type
_entity_poly.pdbx_seq_one_letter_code
_entity_poly.pdbx_strand_id
1 'polypeptide(L)'
;MTTTDFWDEVTGFAQQITTEVGDRLLQAFGSATAEQKADGSLVTEYDKWADQELSDRIRKTFPDHGVLSEEAEHTFPETDWCWVIDPIDGTTNFTRGVPLWGISLGLLYKGTPVFGHVHIPTIDEHFYGFWAGDSGLEMPAGAFINGNPISTASDAPSGSHFFSLCARSIKVLQKPFPCKIRMLGVATYNLLTVASGVSLGAVEATPKIWDIAAVWAITQAAGASWTVLDGTRAFPLVAGKDYSTHPFPTLVTRPDLVEKFEPLVSVILQ
;
A
#
# COMPACT_ATOMS: atom_id res chain seq x y z
N MET A 1 -18.76 -1.55 -23.08
CA MET A 1 -17.37 -1.38 -22.64
C MET A 1 -16.70 -2.74 -22.74
N THR A 2 -15.60 -2.91 -23.43
CA THR A 2 -14.84 -4.16 -23.40
C THR A 2 -14.10 -4.28 -22.07
N THR A 3 -13.67 -5.49 -21.69
CA THR A 3 -12.88 -5.69 -20.45
C THR A 3 -11.57 -4.88 -20.49
N THR A 4 -10.95 -4.75 -21.64
CA THR A 4 -9.76 -3.92 -21.83
C THR A 4 -10.05 -2.44 -21.59
N ASP A 5 -11.15 -1.90 -22.13
CA ASP A 5 -11.55 -0.50 -21.94
C ASP A 5 -11.71 -0.13 -20.46
N PHE A 6 -12.28 -1.06 -19.64
CA PHE A 6 -12.46 -0.84 -18.20
C PHE A 6 -11.12 -0.70 -17.46
N TRP A 7 -10.15 -1.59 -17.73
CA TRP A 7 -8.86 -1.54 -17.04
C TRP A 7 -7.99 -0.37 -17.50
N ASP A 8 -8.11 0.05 -18.76
CA ASP A 8 -7.46 1.25 -19.28
C ASP A 8 -8.04 2.52 -18.61
N GLU A 9 -9.37 2.57 -18.43
CA GLU A 9 -10.04 3.66 -17.69
C GLU A 9 -9.62 3.69 -16.23
N VAL A 10 -9.63 2.55 -15.52
CA VAL A 10 -9.20 2.43 -14.11
C VAL A 10 -7.76 2.91 -13.93
N THR A 11 -6.85 2.46 -14.80
CA THR A 11 -5.42 2.80 -14.72
C THR A 11 -5.19 4.28 -15.03
N GLY A 12 -5.78 4.77 -16.13
CA GLY A 12 -5.67 6.18 -16.53
C GLY A 12 -6.26 7.12 -15.49
N PHE A 13 -7.41 6.77 -14.92
CA PHE A 13 -8.03 7.52 -13.83
C PHE A 13 -7.12 7.58 -12.59
N ALA A 14 -6.63 6.42 -12.11
CA ALA A 14 -5.78 6.36 -10.92
C ALA A 14 -4.50 7.18 -11.10
N GLN A 15 -3.84 7.05 -12.25
CA GLN A 15 -2.63 7.82 -12.55
C GLN A 15 -2.91 9.32 -12.60
N GLN A 16 -3.96 9.73 -13.32
CA GLN A 16 -4.31 11.15 -13.46
C GLN A 16 -4.60 11.78 -12.11
N ILE A 17 -5.50 11.17 -11.31
CA ILE A 17 -5.95 11.79 -10.06
C ILE A 17 -4.84 11.83 -9.01
N THR A 18 -4.00 10.80 -8.91
CA THR A 18 -2.88 10.80 -7.95
C THR A 18 -1.79 11.78 -8.37
N THR A 19 -1.59 12.04 -9.67
CA THR A 19 -0.71 13.10 -10.16
C THR A 19 -1.26 14.48 -9.77
N GLU A 20 -2.51 14.79 -10.11
CA GLU A 20 -3.14 16.09 -9.82
C GLU A 20 -3.16 16.39 -8.30
N VAL A 21 -3.49 15.41 -7.48
CA VAL A 21 -3.48 15.53 -6.02
C VAL A 21 -2.05 15.67 -5.50
N GLY A 22 -1.12 14.85 -6.01
CA GLY A 22 0.29 14.88 -5.65
C GLY A 22 0.97 16.22 -5.92
N ASP A 23 0.71 16.82 -7.09
CA ASP A 23 1.22 18.15 -7.47
C ASP A 23 0.78 19.24 -6.47
N ARG A 24 -0.45 19.16 -5.99
CA ARG A 24 -0.95 20.10 -4.98
C ARG A 24 -0.35 19.83 -3.60
N LEU A 25 -0.21 18.57 -3.20
CA LEU A 25 0.42 18.18 -1.95
C LEU A 25 1.90 18.60 -1.90
N LEU A 26 2.63 18.52 -3.02
CA LEU A 26 4.01 18.99 -3.11
C LEU A 26 4.17 20.48 -2.72
N GLN A 27 3.16 21.32 -2.90
CA GLN A 27 3.20 22.74 -2.50
C GLN A 27 3.20 22.92 -0.97
N ALA A 28 2.68 21.94 -0.22
CA ALA A 28 2.61 21.96 1.25
C ALA A 28 3.66 21.06 1.92
N PHE A 29 4.37 20.27 1.13
CA PHE A 29 5.37 19.32 1.60
C PHE A 29 6.44 19.99 2.49
N GLY A 30 6.68 19.44 3.67
CA GLY A 30 7.63 19.95 4.66
C GLY A 30 7.20 21.22 5.41
N SER A 31 6.00 21.78 5.11
CA SER A 31 5.48 22.99 5.76
C SER A 31 4.13 22.78 6.47
N ALA A 32 3.45 21.67 6.22
CA ALA A 32 2.16 21.34 6.79
C ALA A 32 2.20 21.19 8.31
N THR A 33 1.21 21.74 9.00
CA THR A 33 1.03 21.53 10.45
C THR A 33 0.20 20.27 10.67
N ALA A 34 0.69 19.39 11.54
CA ALA A 34 0.00 18.16 11.88
C ALA A 34 -0.70 18.24 13.24
N GLU A 35 -1.85 17.59 13.32
CA GLU A 35 -2.55 17.22 14.55
C GLU A 35 -2.27 15.75 14.87
N GLN A 36 -2.27 15.38 16.15
CA GLN A 36 -2.11 13.98 16.55
C GLN A 36 -3.47 13.33 16.72
N LYS A 37 -3.69 12.21 16.01
CA LYS A 37 -4.88 11.36 16.20
C LYS A 37 -4.81 10.60 17.54
N ALA A 38 -5.93 10.01 17.98
CA ALA A 38 -6.03 9.28 19.24
C ALA A 38 -5.10 8.04 19.32
N ASP A 39 -4.78 7.44 18.19
CA ASP A 39 -3.85 6.30 18.08
C ASP A 39 -2.37 6.71 18.00
N GLY A 40 -2.09 8.02 18.05
CA GLY A 40 -0.75 8.60 18.02
C GLY A 40 -0.20 8.86 16.61
N SER A 41 -0.94 8.52 15.57
CA SER A 41 -0.60 8.91 14.18
C SER A 41 -0.84 10.41 13.96
N LEU A 42 -0.32 10.94 12.85
CA LEU A 42 -0.49 12.35 12.48
C LEU A 42 -1.53 12.49 11.38
N VAL A 43 -2.20 13.64 11.37
CA VAL A 43 -3.08 14.07 10.30
C VAL A 43 -2.90 15.56 10.05
N THR A 44 -2.99 15.99 8.79
CA THR A 44 -2.99 17.41 8.40
C THR A 44 -4.30 17.78 7.72
N GLU A 45 -4.51 19.07 7.49
CA GLU A 45 -5.61 19.53 6.63
C GLU A 45 -5.49 19.00 5.20
N TYR A 46 -4.26 18.67 4.76
CA TYR A 46 -3.97 18.16 3.43
C TYR A 46 -4.36 16.68 3.28
N ASP A 47 -4.23 15.85 4.34
CA ASP A 47 -4.76 14.48 4.35
C ASP A 47 -6.28 14.51 4.14
N LYS A 48 -6.99 15.33 4.92
CA LYS A 48 -8.45 15.48 4.83
C LYS A 48 -8.90 16.03 3.46
N TRP A 49 -8.18 17.02 2.94
CA TRP A 49 -8.46 17.58 1.62
C TRP A 49 -8.22 16.54 0.52
N ALA A 50 -7.10 15.82 0.54
CA ALA A 50 -6.77 14.81 -0.46
C ALA A 50 -7.76 13.64 -0.43
N ASP A 51 -8.15 13.18 0.77
CA ASP A 51 -9.17 12.16 0.96
C ASP A 51 -10.49 12.55 0.28
N GLN A 52 -10.98 13.77 0.56
CA GLN A 52 -12.22 14.29 -0.02
C GLN A 52 -12.13 14.41 -1.55
N GLU A 53 -11.04 14.98 -2.08
CA GLU A 53 -10.84 15.14 -3.53
C GLU A 53 -10.80 13.79 -4.24
N LEU A 54 -10.03 12.83 -3.71
CA LEU A 54 -9.94 11.48 -4.25
C LEU A 54 -11.31 10.78 -4.23
N SER A 55 -12.00 10.84 -3.09
CA SER A 55 -13.32 10.24 -2.90
C SER A 55 -14.38 10.81 -3.84
N ASP A 56 -14.43 12.14 -4.00
CA ASP A 56 -15.40 12.81 -4.86
C ASP A 56 -15.17 12.48 -6.34
N ARG A 57 -13.91 12.43 -6.76
CA ARG A 57 -13.55 12.07 -8.13
C ARG A 57 -13.86 10.62 -8.45
N ILE A 58 -13.61 9.70 -7.50
CA ILE A 58 -14.00 8.29 -7.62
C ILE A 58 -15.51 8.16 -7.78
N ARG A 59 -16.30 8.75 -6.87
CA ARG A 59 -17.78 8.69 -6.92
C ARG A 59 -18.36 9.28 -8.21
N LYS A 60 -17.71 10.32 -8.74
CA LYS A 60 -18.12 10.94 -10.01
C LYS A 60 -17.84 10.05 -11.22
N THR A 61 -16.69 9.38 -11.24
CA THR A 61 -16.24 8.57 -12.39
C THR A 61 -16.83 7.15 -12.33
N PHE A 62 -16.90 6.59 -11.12
CA PHE A 62 -17.40 5.23 -10.86
C PHE A 62 -18.56 5.27 -9.85
N PRO A 63 -19.75 5.75 -10.25
CA PRO A 63 -20.86 5.99 -9.31
C PRO A 63 -21.38 4.73 -8.59
N ASP A 64 -21.15 3.55 -9.16
CA ASP A 64 -21.56 2.26 -8.58
C ASP A 64 -20.47 1.64 -7.68
N HIS A 65 -19.28 2.27 -7.56
CA HIS A 65 -18.23 1.79 -6.70
C HIS A 65 -18.35 2.39 -5.29
N GLY A 66 -18.06 1.58 -4.29
CA GLY A 66 -17.87 2.05 -2.92
C GLY A 66 -16.52 2.73 -2.71
N VAL A 67 -16.40 3.39 -1.57
CA VAL A 67 -15.14 4.00 -1.10
C VAL A 67 -14.94 3.61 0.35
N LEU A 68 -13.72 3.26 0.71
CA LEU A 68 -13.21 3.13 2.06
C LEU A 68 -11.92 3.94 2.14
N SER A 69 -11.74 4.78 3.15
CA SER A 69 -10.59 5.68 3.23
C SER A 69 -10.06 5.84 4.65
N GLU A 70 -8.82 6.30 4.78
CA GLU A 70 -8.19 6.53 6.08
C GLU A 70 -8.86 7.63 6.90
N GLU A 71 -9.33 8.72 6.25
CA GLU A 71 -9.73 9.93 6.95
C GLU A 71 -11.24 10.07 7.14
N ALA A 72 -12.06 9.36 6.35
CA ALA A 72 -13.51 9.57 6.36
C ALA A 72 -14.34 8.28 6.43
N GLU A 73 -14.13 7.31 5.56
CA GLU A 73 -15.03 6.18 5.33
C GLU A 73 -14.39 4.86 5.79
N HIS A 74 -14.56 4.47 7.05
CA HIS A 74 -13.90 3.30 7.62
C HIS A 74 -14.68 1.98 7.51
N THR A 75 -15.97 2.06 7.15
CA THR A 75 -16.83 0.87 7.03
C THR A 75 -16.83 0.37 5.59
N PHE A 76 -16.49 -0.91 5.39
CA PHE A 76 -16.50 -1.49 4.05
C PHE A 76 -17.94 -1.56 3.51
N PRO A 77 -18.22 -0.97 2.32
CA PRO A 77 -19.57 -0.86 1.78
C PRO A 77 -20.10 -2.19 1.20
N GLU A 78 -21.43 -2.26 1.00
CA GLU A 78 -22.14 -3.38 0.33
C GLU A 78 -22.12 -3.20 -1.20
N THR A 79 -20.93 -3.16 -1.80
CA THR A 79 -20.74 -3.01 -3.25
C THR A 79 -19.78 -4.08 -3.76
N ASP A 80 -19.95 -4.51 -5.02
CA ASP A 80 -19.01 -5.45 -5.63
C ASP A 80 -17.64 -4.83 -5.84
N TRP A 81 -17.60 -3.54 -6.21
CA TRP A 81 -16.39 -2.78 -6.42
C TRP A 81 -16.21 -1.72 -5.33
N CYS A 82 -15.01 -1.62 -4.78
CA CYS A 82 -14.68 -0.62 -3.76
C CYS A 82 -13.25 -0.11 -3.93
N TRP A 83 -13.10 1.20 -3.90
CA TRP A 83 -11.79 1.85 -3.80
C TRP A 83 -11.39 2.00 -2.34
N VAL A 84 -10.16 1.62 -2.03
CA VAL A 84 -9.54 1.84 -0.72
C VAL A 84 -8.45 2.89 -0.87
N ILE A 85 -8.53 3.96 -0.08
CA ILE A 85 -7.72 5.17 -0.22
C ILE A 85 -6.86 5.38 1.01
N ASP A 86 -5.57 5.63 0.79
CA ASP A 86 -4.70 6.33 1.73
C ASP A 86 -4.23 7.63 1.03
N PRO A 87 -4.69 8.79 1.50
CA PRO A 87 -4.39 10.05 0.83
C PRO A 87 -2.93 10.50 0.99
N ILE A 88 -2.28 10.18 2.13
CA ILE A 88 -0.86 10.48 2.39
C ILE A 88 -0.26 9.38 3.29
N ASP A 89 0.11 8.23 2.72
CA ASP A 89 0.94 7.29 3.48
C ASP A 89 2.31 7.93 3.78
N GLY A 90 2.65 7.94 5.04
CA GLY A 90 3.86 8.62 5.51
C GLY A 90 3.64 10.09 5.89
N THR A 91 2.51 10.47 6.50
CA THR A 91 2.18 11.83 6.97
C THR A 91 3.31 12.42 7.84
N THR A 92 4.00 11.59 8.63
CA THR A 92 5.18 12.05 9.39
C THR A 92 6.31 12.52 8.48
N ASN A 93 6.63 11.77 7.44
CA ASN A 93 7.63 12.16 6.44
C ASN A 93 7.19 13.43 5.70
N PHE A 94 5.93 13.46 5.27
CA PHE A 94 5.35 14.62 4.59
C PHE A 94 5.51 15.91 5.39
N THR A 95 5.14 15.91 6.67
CA THR A 95 5.20 17.10 7.53
C THR A 95 6.64 17.50 7.91
N ARG A 96 7.58 16.54 7.90
CA ARG A 96 9.00 16.78 8.26
C ARG A 96 9.90 17.05 7.06
N GLY A 97 9.37 17.06 5.84
CA GLY A 97 10.15 17.29 4.63
C GLY A 97 11.07 16.12 4.25
N VAL A 98 10.76 14.90 4.71
CA VAL A 98 11.44 13.69 4.24
C VAL A 98 10.82 13.25 2.91
N PRO A 99 11.59 13.18 1.80
CA PRO A 99 11.03 13.05 0.45
C PRO A 99 10.61 11.60 0.14
N LEU A 100 9.87 10.97 1.04
CA LEU A 100 9.24 9.66 0.84
C LEU A 100 7.87 9.70 1.52
N TRP A 101 6.83 9.76 0.74
CA TRP A 101 5.42 9.66 1.11
C TRP A 101 4.63 9.35 -0.17
N GLY A 102 3.46 8.78 -0.05
CA GLY A 102 2.71 8.33 -1.23
C GLY A 102 1.21 8.50 -1.11
N ILE A 103 0.53 8.46 -2.27
CA ILE A 103 -0.92 8.38 -2.41
C ILE A 103 -1.25 6.98 -2.88
N SER A 104 -2.09 6.27 -2.13
CA SER A 104 -2.40 4.85 -2.37
C SER A 104 -3.87 4.66 -2.73
N LEU A 105 -4.12 4.01 -3.87
CA LEU A 105 -5.46 3.65 -4.37
C LEU A 105 -5.51 2.15 -4.66
N GLY A 106 -6.27 1.39 -3.87
CA GLY A 106 -6.56 -0.02 -4.12
C GLY A 106 -7.97 -0.20 -4.67
N LEU A 107 -8.15 -0.92 -5.78
CA LEU A 107 -9.47 -1.33 -6.25
C LEU A 107 -9.72 -2.79 -5.87
N LEU A 108 -10.80 -3.00 -5.13
CA LEU A 108 -11.23 -4.31 -4.66
C LEU A 108 -12.45 -4.77 -5.45
N TYR A 109 -12.46 -6.06 -5.76
CA TYR A 109 -13.65 -6.76 -6.24
C TYR A 109 -14.11 -7.78 -5.20
N LYS A 110 -15.36 -7.63 -4.72
CA LYS A 110 -15.93 -8.47 -3.65
C LYS A 110 -15.01 -8.61 -2.43
N GLY A 111 -14.43 -7.48 -2.02
CA GLY A 111 -13.56 -7.38 -0.86
C GLY A 111 -12.10 -7.81 -1.07
N THR A 112 -11.71 -8.28 -2.26
CA THR A 112 -10.35 -8.71 -2.57
C THR A 112 -9.66 -7.70 -3.49
N PRO A 113 -8.45 -7.21 -3.17
CA PRO A 113 -7.72 -6.30 -4.05
C PRO A 113 -7.38 -6.97 -5.38
N VAL A 114 -7.74 -6.32 -6.48
CA VAL A 114 -7.47 -6.79 -7.84
C VAL A 114 -6.61 -5.83 -8.65
N PHE A 115 -6.61 -4.56 -8.27
CA PHE A 115 -5.74 -3.52 -8.82
C PHE A 115 -5.21 -2.64 -7.69
N GLY A 116 -3.99 -2.18 -7.83
CA GLY A 116 -3.38 -1.19 -6.94
C GLY A 116 -2.62 -0.15 -7.74
N HIS A 117 -2.65 1.08 -7.24
CA HIS A 117 -1.84 2.19 -7.73
C HIS A 117 -1.30 2.98 -6.55
N VAL A 118 0.01 3.21 -6.52
CA VAL A 118 0.68 4.06 -5.53
C VAL A 118 1.57 5.05 -6.25
N HIS A 119 1.35 6.34 -5.99
CA HIS A 119 2.18 7.43 -6.51
C HIS A 119 3.07 8.00 -5.40
N ILE A 120 4.36 8.14 -5.68
CA ILE A 120 5.35 8.80 -4.81
C ILE A 120 5.75 10.14 -5.44
N PRO A 121 5.05 11.24 -5.14
CA PRO A 121 5.15 12.48 -5.90
C PRO A 121 6.55 13.11 -5.90
N THR A 122 7.31 12.94 -4.83
CA THR A 122 8.66 13.54 -4.67
C THR A 122 9.71 12.98 -5.60
N ILE A 123 9.51 11.77 -6.13
CA ILE A 123 10.42 11.08 -7.05
C ILE A 123 9.73 10.69 -8.36
N ASP A 124 8.46 11.09 -8.56
CA ASP A 124 7.66 10.84 -9.75
C ASP A 124 7.59 9.34 -10.13
N GLU A 125 7.40 8.49 -9.11
CA GLU A 125 7.22 7.05 -9.29
C GLU A 125 5.76 6.65 -9.13
N HIS A 126 5.20 6.01 -10.18
CA HIS A 126 3.88 5.41 -10.21
C HIS A 126 4.01 3.89 -10.22
N PHE A 127 3.78 3.27 -9.07
CA PHE A 127 3.65 1.82 -8.97
C PHE A 127 2.22 1.42 -9.25
N TYR A 128 2.00 0.43 -10.09
CA TYR A 128 0.68 -0.16 -10.27
C TYR A 128 0.77 -1.65 -10.63
N GLY A 129 -0.31 -2.37 -10.36
CA GLY A 129 -0.35 -3.79 -10.65
C GLY A 129 -1.75 -4.36 -10.69
N PHE A 130 -1.88 -5.47 -11.43
CA PHE A 130 -3.11 -6.21 -11.66
C PHE A 130 -2.94 -7.64 -11.17
N TRP A 131 -3.83 -8.07 -10.29
CA TRP A 131 -3.82 -9.42 -9.72
C TRP A 131 -5.22 -10.02 -9.68
N ALA A 132 -5.50 -10.93 -10.59
CA ALA A 132 -6.82 -11.56 -10.67
C ALA A 132 -7.11 -12.48 -9.47
N GLY A 133 -6.08 -13.15 -8.93
CA GLY A 133 -6.28 -14.16 -7.87
C GLY A 133 -7.39 -15.15 -8.24
N ASP A 134 -8.27 -15.40 -7.28
CA ASP A 134 -9.46 -16.26 -7.46
C ASP A 134 -10.73 -15.46 -7.83
N SER A 135 -10.61 -14.22 -8.27
CA SER A 135 -11.76 -13.33 -8.58
C SER A 135 -12.59 -13.80 -9.77
N GLY A 136 -12.01 -14.57 -10.67
CA GLY A 136 -12.63 -14.97 -11.93
C GLY A 136 -12.73 -13.84 -12.97
N LEU A 137 -12.11 -12.68 -12.71
CA LEU A 137 -12.10 -11.56 -13.63
C LEU A 137 -11.11 -11.79 -14.79
N GLU A 138 -11.55 -11.46 -16.00
CA GLU A 138 -10.62 -11.25 -17.11
C GLU A 138 -9.99 -9.86 -16.96
N MET A 139 -8.66 -9.82 -16.80
CA MET A 139 -7.94 -8.58 -16.55
C MET A 139 -6.48 -8.67 -17.00
N PRO A 140 -5.78 -7.52 -17.19
CA PRO A 140 -4.34 -7.52 -17.34
C PRO A 140 -3.64 -8.21 -16.18
N ALA A 141 -2.37 -8.55 -16.34
CA ALA A 141 -1.55 -9.14 -15.29
C ALA A 141 -0.18 -8.45 -15.24
N GLY A 142 0.42 -8.42 -14.04
CA GLY A 142 1.77 -7.89 -13.83
C GLY A 142 1.79 -6.64 -12.96
N ALA A 143 3.00 -6.28 -12.55
CA ALA A 143 3.30 -5.09 -11.76
C ALA A 143 4.28 -4.21 -12.51
N PHE A 144 4.18 -2.88 -12.31
CA PHE A 144 4.90 -1.89 -13.11
C PHE A 144 5.33 -0.70 -12.25
N ILE A 145 6.45 -0.06 -12.65
CA ILE A 145 6.84 1.30 -12.23
C ILE A 145 6.97 2.14 -13.49
N ASN A 146 6.21 3.24 -13.59
CA ASN A 146 6.23 4.15 -14.73
C ASN A 146 6.12 3.41 -16.08
N GLY A 147 5.25 2.40 -16.15
CA GLY A 147 5.03 1.56 -17.34
C GLY A 147 6.07 0.46 -17.57
N ASN A 148 7.16 0.41 -16.82
CA ASN A 148 8.17 -0.64 -16.91
C ASN A 148 7.81 -1.81 -16.00
N PRO A 149 7.81 -3.06 -16.48
CA PRO A 149 7.47 -4.22 -15.67
C PRO A 149 8.50 -4.44 -14.54
N ILE A 150 8.00 -4.84 -13.37
CA ILE A 150 8.80 -5.17 -12.20
C ILE A 150 8.47 -6.55 -11.67
N SER A 151 9.42 -7.13 -10.92
CA SER A 151 9.25 -8.39 -10.22
C SER A 151 10.16 -8.45 -9.00
N THR A 152 9.89 -9.37 -8.07
CA THR A 152 10.75 -9.65 -6.92
C THR A 152 12.17 -10.06 -7.35
N ALA A 153 13.18 -9.66 -6.55
CA ALA A 153 14.57 -10.05 -6.81
C ALA A 153 14.76 -11.57 -6.68
N SER A 154 15.66 -12.14 -7.51
CA SER A 154 15.99 -13.58 -7.49
C SER A 154 17.13 -13.95 -6.53
N ASP A 155 17.76 -12.96 -5.90
CA ASP A 155 18.97 -13.11 -5.09
C ASP A 155 18.75 -13.86 -3.78
N ALA A 156 19.82 -14.51 -3.28
CA ALA A 156 19.84 -15.07 -1.95
C ALA A 156 20.19 -13.99 -0.90
N PRO A 157 19.61 -14.03 0.31
CA PRO A 157 19.89 -13.06 1.35
C PRO A 157 21.34 -13.00 1.77
N SER A 158 21.92 -11.80 1.79
CA SER A 158 23.27 -11.51 2.24
C SER A 158 23.43 -10.09 2.79
N GLY A 159 24.57 -9.78 3.38
CA GLY A 159 24.87 -8.45 3.89
C GLY A 159 24.99 -7.33 2.83
N SER A 160 24.79 -7.62 1.54
CA SER A 160 24.70 -6.62 0.47
C SER A 160 23.26 -6.31 0.05
N HIS A 161 22.29 -7.12 0.48
CA HIS A 161 20.88 -6.94 0.15
C HIS A 161 20.14 -6.17 1.24
N PHE A 162 18.95 -5.66 0.88
CA PHE A 162 18.09 -4.89 1.79
C PHE A 162 16.90 -5.71 2.28
N PHE A 163 16.45 -5.33 3.47
CA PHE A 163 15.18 -5.72 4.06
C PHE A 163 14.55 -4.48 4.69
N SER A 164 13.30 -4.19 4.38
CA SER A 164 12.61 -3.00 4.85
C SER A 164 11.77 -3.30 6.09
N LEU A 165 11.70 -2.36 7.04
CA LEU A 165 10.82 -2.47 8.21
C LEU A 165 10.37 -1.10 8.71
N CYS A 166 9.20 -1.07 9.36
CA CYS A 166 8.72 0.13 10.03
C CYS A 166 9.40 0.34 11.39
N ALA A 167 9.31 1.54 11.92
CA ALA A 167 9.88 1.87 13.24
C ALA A 167 9.28 1.03 14.38
N ARG A 168 8.02 0.61 14.26
CA ARG A 168 7.35 -0.28 15.24
C ARG A 168 7.85 -1.72 15.18
N SER A 169 8.52 -2.11 14.10
CA SER A 169 9.13 -3.44 13.92
C SER A 169 10.58 -3.53 14.44
N ILE A 170 11.08 -2.53 15.17
CA ILE A 170 12.49 -2.44 15.59
C ILE A 170 12.95 -3.64 16.44
N LYS A 171 12.05 -4.37 17.09
CA LYS A 171 12.37 -5.60 17.84
C LYS A 171 13.05 -6.66 16.98
N VAL A 172 12.80 -6.67 15.66
CA VAL A 172 13.46 -7.54 14.69
C VAL A 172 15.00 -7.44 14.78
N LEU A 173 15.52 -6.27 15.15
CA LEU A 173 16.95 -6.00 15.24
C LEU A 173 17.63 -6.58 16.49
N GLN A 174 16.91 -7.22 17.40
CA GLN A 174 17.49 -7.85 18.60
C GLN A 174 18.38 -9.06 18.30
N LYS A 175 18.29 -9.62 17.08
CA LYS A 175 19.11 -10.73 16.59
C LYS A 175 19.85 -10.33 15.32
N PRO A 176 20.99 -10.96 14.99
CA PRO A 176 21.66 -10.76 13.73
C PRO A 176 20.68 -10.98 12.56
N PHE A 177 20.59 -10.01 11.66
CA PHE A 177 19.73 -10.07 10.49
C PHE A 177 20.56 -10.27 9.22
N PRO A 178 20.13 -11.14 8.27
CA PRO A 178 20.96 -11.53 7.12
C PRO A 178 21.11 -10.43 6.05
N CYS A 179 20.32 -9.34 6.14
CA CYS A 179 20.30 -8.25 5.20
C CYS A 179 20.56 -6.90 5.89
N LYS A 180 20.90 -5.87 5.12
CA LYS A 180 20.94 -4.49 5.61
C LYS A 180 19.54 -3.95 5.76
N ILE A 181 19.22 -3.39 6.92
CA ILE A 181 17.90 -2.84 7.20
C ILE A 181 17.72 -1.46 6.59
N ARG A 182 16.52 -1.22 6.10
CA ARG A 182 16.00 0.08 5.68
C ARG A 182 14.71 0.38 6.43
N MET A 183 14.56 1.62 6.90
CA MET A 183 13.38 2.16 7.57
C MET A 183 13.01 3.44 6.84
N LEU A 184 12.08 3.36 5.89
CA LEU A 184 11.76 4.47 4.99
C LEU A 184 10.63 5.36 5.52
N GLY A 185 9.88 4.87 6.53
CA GLY A 185 8.84 5.65 7.20
C GLY A 185 7.52 5.75 6.42
N VAL A 186 7.33 4.89 5.43
CA VAL A 186 6.16 4.82 4.54
C VAL A 186 5.82 3.35 4.35
N ALA A 187 4.66 2.90 4.82
CA ALA A 187 4.31 1.49 4.83
C ALA A 187 4.19 0.93 3.42
N THR A 188 3.46 1.63 2.54
CA THR A 188 3.32 1.23 1.13
C THR A 188 4.67 1.13 0.44
N TYR A 189 5.54 2.14 0.59
CA TYR A 189 6.83 2.14 -0.10
C TYR A 189 7.80 1.09 0.45
N ASN A 190 7.81 0.83 1.76
CA ASN A 190 8.56 -0.29 2.34
C ASN A 190 8.20 -1.62 1.65
N LEU A 191 6.90 -1.90 1.50
CA LEU A 191 6.40 -3.13 0.87
C LEU A 191 6.65 -3.14 -0.65
N LEU A 192 6.52 -2.01 -1.33
CA LEU A 192 6.78 -1.87 -2.77
C LEU A 192 8.24 -2.07 -3.14
N THR A 193 9.20 -1.84 -2.21
CA THR A 193 10.61 -2.18 -2.45
C THR A 193 10.82 -3.68 -2.71
N VAL A 194 9.90 -4.54 -2.21
CA VAL A 194 9.93 -5.99 -2.50
C VAL A 194 9.43 -6.26 -3.91
N ALA A 195 8.33 -5.64 -4.31
CA ALA A 195 7.77 -5.78 -5.65
C ALA A 195 8.75 -5.36 -6.74
N SER A 196 9.54 -4.30 -6.48
CA SER A 196 10.55 -3.77 -7.41
C SER A 196 11.90 -4.49 -7.35
N GLY A 197 12.05 -5.51 -6.49
CA GLY A 197 13.31 -6.26 -6.34
C GLY A 197 14.41 -5.50 -5.59
N VAL A 198 14.13 -4.31 -5.05
CA VAL A 198 15.10 -3.51 -4.26
C VAL A 198 15.39 -4.16 -2.90
N SER A 199 14.35 -4.68 -2.25
CA SER A 199 14.45 -5.42 -0.98
C SER A 199 14.05 -6.87 -1.16
N LEU A 200 14.67 -7.78 -0.40
CA LEU A 200 14.33 -9.19 -0.41
C LEU A 200 13.11 -9.52 0.47
N GLY A 201 12.72 -8.60 1.32
CA GLY A 201 11.54 -8.68 2.15
C GLY A 201 11.27 -7.37 2.87
N ALA A 202 10.04 -7.24 3.37
CA ALA A 202 9.62 -6.12 4.19
C ALA A 202 8.64 -6.60 5.26
N VAL A 203 8.69 -5.99 6.45
CA VAL A 203 7.77 -6.26 7.55
C VAL A 203 7.17 -4.96 8.07
N GLU A 204 5.85 -4.95 8.21
CA GLU A 204 5.08 -3.88 8.83
C GLU A 204 4.33 -4.43 10.04
N ALA A 205 4.50 -3.78 11.21
CA ALA A 205 3.92 -4.25 12.47
C ALA A 205 2.47 -3.84 12.65
N THR A 206 2.09 -2.68 12.13
CA THR A 206 0.76 -2.11 12.40
C THR A 206 0.14 -1.43 11.17
N PRO A 207 0.28 -1.99 9.95
CA PRO A 207 -0.34 -1.38 8.80
C PRO A 207 -1.85 -1.52 8.90
N LYS A 208 -2.58 -0.54 8.43
CA LYS A 208 -4.03 -0.56 8.29
C LYS A 208 -4.43 -1.06 6.91
N ILE A 209 -5.73 -1.20 6.71
CA ILE A 209 -6.22 -1.74 5.44
C ILE A 209 -5.90 -0.85 4.24
N TRP A 210 -5.88 0.47 4.43
CA TRP A 210 -5.55 1.43 3.39
C TRP A 210 -4.06 1.45 3.04
N ASP A 211 -3.15 1.16 4.00
CA ASP A 211 -1.71 0.99 3.74
C ASP A 211 -1.42 -0.22 2.83
N ILE A 212 -2.28 -1.26 2.90
CA ILE A 212 -1.98 -2.54 2.27
C ILE A 212 -2.83 -2.89 1.05
N ALA A 213 -4.00 -2.27 0.85
CA ALA A 213 -4.93 -2.69 -0.19
C ALA A 213 -4.34 -2.58 -1.61
N ALA A 214 -3.76 -1.43 -1.97
CA ALA A 214 -3.10 -1.25 -3.26
C ALA A 214 -1.85 -2.13 -3.39
N VAL A 215 -1.04 -2.13 -2.33
CA VAL A 215 0.25 -2.84 -2.31
C VAL A 215 0.06 -4.35 -2.40
N TRP A 216 -1.04 -4.88 -1.87
CA TRP A 216 -1.39 -6.30 -2.03
C TRP A 216 -1.43 -6.71 -3.50
N ALA A 217 -2.23 -6.04 -4.32
CA ALA A 217 -2.36 -6.37 -5.74
C ALA A 217 -1.02 -6.23 -6.47
N ILE A 218 -0.26 -5.16 -6.20
CA ILE A 218 1.03 -4.90 -6.83
C ILE A 218 2.07 -5.97 -6.46
N THR A 219 2.20 -6.30 -5.18
CA THR A 219 3.21 -7.27 -4.71
C THR A 219 2.88 -8.68 -5.16
N GLN A 220 1.61 -9.08 -5.13
CA GLN A 220 1.17 -10.37 -5.66
C GLN A 220 1.47 -10.48 -7.17
N ALA A 221 1.16 -9.44 -7.92
CA ALA A 221 1.43 -9.38 -9.35
C ALA A 221 2.94 -9.41 -9.68
N ALA A 222 3.78 -8.90 -8.77
CA ALA A 222 5.25 -8.97 -8.89
C ALA A 222 5.83 -10.32 -8.45
N GLY A 223 5.02 -11.27 -7.97
CA GLY A 223 5.45 -12.60 -7.55
C GLY A 223 5.90 -12.70 -6.08
N ALA A 224 5.52 -11.73 -5.24
CA ALA A 224 5.75 -11.83 -3.81
C ALA A 224 4.71 -12.73 -3.11
N SER A 225 5.09 -13.27 -1.96
CA SER A 225 4.22 -13.92 -0.99
C SER A 225 3.86 -12.94 0.13
N TRP A 226 2.64 -13.03 0.61
CA TRP A 226 2.12 -12.25 1.71
C TRP A 226 1.84 -13.15 2.91
N THR A 227 2.55 -12.94 4.01
CA THR A 227 2.39 -13.71 5.25
C THR A 227 1.81 -12.82 6.33
N VAL A 228 0.63 -13.18 6.82
CA VAL A 228 -0.01 -12.53 7.97
C VAL A 228 0.62 -13.10 9.25
N LEU A 229 1.16 -12.24 10.11
CA LEU A 229 1.95 -12.66 11.25
C LEU A 229 1.11 -13.01 12.49
N ASP A 230 -0.07 -12.37 12.65
CA ASP A 230 -0.99 -12.61 13.79
C ASP A 230 -2.11 -13.64 13.47
N GLY A 231 -2.10 -14.21 12.28
CA GLY A 231 -3.12 -15.15 11.80
C GLY A 231 -4.42 -14.47 11.31
N THR A 232 -4.53 -13.15 11.36
CA THR A 232 -5.72 -12.42 10.94
C THR A 232 -5.70 -12.14 9.44
N ARG A 233 -6.55 -12.81 8.66
CA ARG A 233 -6.67 -12.56 7.22
C ARG A 233 -7.14 -11.14 6.95
N ALA A 234 -6.38 -10.38 6.14
CA ALA A 234 -6.77 -9.04 5.72
C ALA A 234 -7.90 -9.09 4.69
N PHE A 235 -7.78 -9.93 3.67
CA PHE A 235 -8.72 -10.04 2.55
C PHE A 235 -9.36 -11.43 2.43
N PRO A 236 -10.63 -11.55 1.94
CA PRO A 236 -11.49 -10.44 1.50
C PRO A 236 -12.05 -9.62 2.65
N LEU A 237 -12.29 -8.31 2.39
CA LEU A 237 -13.00 -7.43 3.32
C LEU A 237 -14.48 -7.82 3.39
N VAL A 238 -15.09 -7.58 4.56
CA VAL A 238 -16.48 -7.96 4.86
C VAL A 238 -17.36 -6.72 4.93
N ALA A 239 -18.45 -6.70 4.17
CA ALA A 239 -19.42 -5.62 4.16
C ALA A 239 -19.96 -5.31 5.56
N GLY A 240 -20.11 -4.03 5.88
CA GLY A 240 -20.56 -3.52 7.18
C GLY A 240 -19.53 -3.57 8.30
N LYS A 241 -18.32 -4.10 8.05
CA LYS A 241 -17.24 -4.13 9.04
C LYS A 241 -16.45 -2.82 9.02
N ASP A 242 -16.19 -2.27 10.21
CA ASP A 242 -15.29 -1.13 10.43
C ASP A 242 -13.83 -1.61 10.50
N TYR A 243 -12.95 -0.96 9.73
CA TYR A 243 -11.53 -1.29 9.64
C TYR A 243 -10.60 -0.23 10.26
N SER A 244 -11.16 0.78 10.96
CA SER A 244 -10.40 1.91 11.53
C SER A 244 -9.35 1.49 12.56
N THR A 245 -9.63 0.46 13.35
CA THR A 245 -8.81 0.15 14.53
C THR A 245 -7.87 -1.04 14.36
N HIS A 246 -8.20 -2.01 13.49
CA HIS A 246 -7.45 -3.27 13.39
C HIS A 246 -6.20 -3.13 12.51
N PRO A 247 -4.99 -3.40 13.06
CA PRO A 247 -3.79 -3.52 12.25
C PRO A 247 -3.66 -4.93 11.64
N PHE A 248 -2.88 -5.05 10.57
CA PHE A 248 -2.60 -6.31 9.88
C PHE A 248 -1.10 -6.58 9.81
N PRO A 249 -0.45 -7.03 10.91
CA PRO A 249 0.98 -7.30 10.93
C PRO A 249 1.37 -8.25 9.80
N THR A 250 2.30 -7.83 8.94
CA THR A 250 2.57 -8.57 7.72
C THR A 250 4.05 -8.64 7.36
N LEU A 251 4.45 -9.78 6.78
CA LEU A 251 5.70 -9.97 6.07
C LEU A 251 5.38 -10.14 4.59
N VAL A 252 6.04 -9.35 3.75
CA VAL A 252 6.04 -9.51 2.30
C VAL A 252 7.44 -9.91 1.85
N THR A 253 7.56 -11.01 1.12
CA THR A 253 8.83 -11.51 0.58
C THR A 253 8.57 -12.46 -0.57
N ARG A 254 9.61 -12.91 -1.26
CA ARG A 254 9.49 -13.97 -2.25
C ARG A 254 9.09 -15.30 -1.57
N PRO A 255 8.28 -16.16 -2.20
CA PRO A 255 7.75 -17.38 -1.57
C PRO A 255 8.82 -18.30 -0.94
N ASP A 256 9.96 -18.48 -1.61
CA ASP A 256 11.07 -19.35 -1.12
C ASP A 256 11.87 -18.74 0.05
N LEU A 257 11.62 -17.47 0.41
CA LEU A 257 12.27 -16.79 1.52
C LEU A 257 11.38 -16.66 2.76
N VAL A 258 10.11 -17.09 2.70
CA VAL A 258 9.17 -17.02 3.83
C VAL A 258 9.73 -17.79 5.04
N GLU A 259 10.10 -19.05 4.87
CA GLU A 259 10.65 -19.90 5.95
C GLU A 259 11.91 -19.29 6.59
N LYS A 260 12.66 -18.48 5.85
CA LYS A 260 13.86 -17.82 6.35
C LYS A 260 13.55 -16.55 7.16
N PHE A 261 12.62 -15.71 6.67
CA PHE A 261 12.37 -14.40 7.28
C PHE A 261 11.28 -14.43 8.36
N GLU A 262 10.23 -15.23 8.22
CA GLU A 262 9.12 -15.29 9.17
C GLU A 262 9.58 -15.52 10.62
N PRO A 263 10.48 -16.48 10.94
CA PRO A 263 10.95 -16.68 12.32
C PRO A 263 11.76 -15.50 12.88
N LEU A 264 12.34 -14.66 12.01
CA LEU A 264 13.10 -13.48 12.41
C LEU A 264 12.20 -12.31 12.74
N VAL A 265 11.05 -12.17 12.04
CA VAL A 265 10.18 -11.02 12.15
C VAL A 265 8.97 -11.22 13.09
N SER A 266 8.58 -12.48 13.38
CA SER A 266 7.44 -12.80 14.28
C SER A 266 7.60 -12.23 15.70
N VAL A 267 8.80 -11.81 16.08
CA VAL A 267 9.10 -11.13 17.34
C VAL A 267 8.33 -9.81 17.52
N ILE A 268 7.82 -9.21 16.43
CA ILE A 268 7.01 -7.96 16.52
C ILE A 268 5.68 -8.17 17.25
N LEU A 269 5.20 -9.41 17.34
CA LEU A 269 3.95 -9.76 18.02
C LEU A 269 4.12 -9.93 19.56
N GLN A 270 5.36 -9.97 20.05
CA GLN A 270 5.73 -10.12 21.46
C GLN A 270 5.94 -8.75 22.11
#